data_040a61f5fcddff3d83240c615d4118bf
#
_entry.id   040a61f5fcddff3d83240c615d4118bf
#
_cell.length_a   1.000
_cell.length_b   1.000
_cell.length_c   1.000
_cell.angle_alpha   90.00
_cell.angle_beta   90.00
_cell.angle_gamma   90.00
#
_symmetry.space_group_name_H-M   'P 1'
#
loop_
_entity.id
_entity.type
_entity.pdbx_description
1 polymer ?
#
loop_
_entity_poly.entity_id
_entity_poly.type
_entity_poly.pdbx_seq_one_letter_code
_entity_poly.pdbx_strand_id
1 'polypeptide(L)'
;EFEKELAILKGRVDGLEARVGELEATQFSTTTKLSGKAEMTIGATSYSGDKTDELRDKDGNYVGDTATTFSYRTTLNLNTSFTGKDLLYTRLRTGNFNTNAFSGKGYTGKQSQIEASKSSANSLKVDKLWYQFPLGNDFQVFAGPLIENYYMLAATPGVYKHVLKQFKLGGYYGAYGASTSPGAGINWISNRNADFGDAKLKISANYVAKNGYKSDPYDGGIAGDNSKGKFLTQIAYGSPQWQVSAAYAYSQKGMTVGGAGTNAGLNSKGYSDANQFNLNAYYQPLESGWMPSISVGWSITSFNNDLKNKNGSTGFQDGDVTQSQGWLVGLNWQDAFMRGNRLGFAIGQPQFATALKNQGKDKTGYADDGNYAMELYYDFQVTDNITVTPAVFYLSRPFGQETGSSYKTGGKGADTFSTLGGLVKTTFKF
;
A
#
# COMPACT_ATOMS: atom_id res chain seq x y z
N GLU A 1 17.00 4.80 -63.22
CA GLU A 1 17.00 5.35 -61.84
C GLU A 1 15.73 4.94 -61.10
N PHE A 2 14.55 5.13 -61.69
CA PHE A 2 13.27 4.78 -61.10
C PHE A 2 13.11 3.28 -60.77
N GLU A 3 13.61 2.36 -61.60
CA GLU A 3 13.57 0.92 -61.35
C GLU A 3 14.40 0.49 -60.12
N LYS A 4 15.54 1.14 -59.91
CA LYS A 4 16.39 0.87 -58.72
C LYS A 4 15.73 1.37 -57.45
N GLU A 5 15.09 2.53 -57.47
CA GLU A 5 14.35 3.06 -56.29
C GLU A 5 13.12 2.20 -55.98
N LEU A 6 12.42 1.72 -57.01
CA LEU A 6 11.27 0.81 -56.84
C LEU A 6 11.70 -0.53 -56.24
N ALA A 7 12.83 -1.09 -56.64
CA ALA A 7 13.38 -2.33 -56.07
C ALA A 7 13.78 -2.16 -54.60
N ILE A 8 14.38 -1.01 -54.24
CA ILE A 8 14.73 -0.66 -52.86
C ILE A 8 13.47 -0.48 -52.01
N LEU A 9 12.47 0.22 -52.56
CA LEU A 9 11.18 0.43 -51.85
C LEU A 9 10.46 -0.90 -51.60
N LYS A 10 10.40 -1.78 -52.60
CA LYS A 10 9.82 -3.12 -52.48
C LYS A 10 10.54 -3.93 -51.41
N GLY A 11 11.88 -3.97 -51.40
CA GLY A 11 12.62 -4.68 -50.34
C GLY A 11 12.43 -4.12 -48.95
N ARG A 12 12.18 -2.82 -48.82
CA ARG A 12 11.83 -2.19 -47.53
C ARG A 12 10.40 -2.54 -47.07
N VAL A 13 9.45 -2.60 -48.00
CA VAL A 13 8.07 -3.02 -47.72
C VAL A 13 8.04 -4.50 -47.34
N ASP A 14 8.68 -5.38 -48.08
CA ASP A 14 8.79 -6.81 -47.77
C ASP A 14 9.44 -7.04 -46.40
N GLY A 15 10.49 -6.26 -46.08
CA GLY A 15 11.13 -6.29 -44.75
C GLY A 15 10.24 -5.76 -43.60
N LEU A 16 9.38 -4.77 -43.87
CA LEU A 16 8.42 -4.28 -42.92
C LEU A 16 7.27 -5.28 -42.70
N GLU A 17 6.76 -5.88 -43.78
CA GLU A 17 5.73 -6.92 -43.71
C GLU A 17 6.22 -8.15 -42.93
N ALA A 18 7.46 -8.59 -43.16
CA ALA A 18 8.05 -9.67 -42.37
C ALA A 18 8.16 -9.33 -40.87
N ARG A 19 8.58 -8.11 -40.53
CA ARG A 19 8.67 -7.65 -39.14
C ARG A 19 7.30 -7.50 -38.50
N VAL A 20 6.32 -7.02 -39.25
CA VAL A 20 4.92 -6.93 -38.75
C VAL A 20 4.36 -8.31 -38.49
N GLY A 21 4.58 -9.26 -39.41
CA GLY A 21 4.17 -10.66 -39.25
C GLY A 21 4.83 -11.34 -38.04
N GLU A 22 6.12 -11.08 -37.80
CA GLU A 22 6.84 -11.57 -36.64
C GLU A 22 6.31 -10.93 -35.32
N LEU A 23 6.03 -9.63 -35.31
CA LEU A 23 5.42 -8.91 -34.20
C LEU A 23 4.01 -9.43 -33.93
N GLU A 24 3.19 -9.66 -34.93
CA GLU A 24 1.84 -10.20 -34.76
C GLU A 24 1.87 -11.65 -34.25
N ALA A 25 2.82 -12.47 -34.73
CA ALA A 25 2.98 -13.85 -34.28
C ALA A 25 3.50 -13.96 -32.83
N THR A 26 4.24 -12.95 -32.36
CA THR A 26 4.80 -12.92 -30.98
C THR A 26 3.95 -12.13 -30.01
N GLN A 27 2.96 -11.38 -30.48
CA GLN A 27 2.04 -10.65 -29.60
C GLN A 27 1.05 -11.61 -28.93
N PHE A 28 0.96 -11.51 -27.60
CA PHE A 28 -0.05 -12.22 -26.82
C PHE A 28 -1.50 -11.91 -27.29
N SER A 29 -1.76 -10.67 -27.66
CA SER A 29 -3.03 -10.20 -28.21
C SER A 29 -2.89 -8.76 -28.70
N THR A 30 -3.62 -8.38 -29.75
CA THR A 30 -3.70 -6.99 -30.22
C THR A 30 -4.46 -6.06 -29.26
N THR A 31 -5.38 -6.61 -28.47
CA THR A 31 -6.21 -5.88 -27.49
C THR A 31 -5.68 -5.97 -26.06
N THR A 32 -4.85 -6.96 -25.75
CA THR A 32 -4.33 -7.21 -24.40
C THR A 32 -2.81 -7.12 -24.38
N LYS A 33 -2.29 -6.22 -23.54
CA LYS A 33 -0.85 -6.12 -23.25
C LYS A 33 -0.53 -6.85 -21.97
N LEU A 34 0.41 -7.79 -22.02
CA LEU A 34 0.98 -8.46 -20.85
C LEU A 34 2.20 -7.68 -20.37
N SER A 35 2.28 -7.45 -19.07
CA SER A 35 3.48 -6.98 -18.39
C SER A 35 3.61 -7.69 -17.05
N GLY A 36 4.83 -7.79 -16.56
CA GLY A 36 5.02 -8.51 -15.32
C GLY A 36 6.28 -8.11 -14.57
N LYS A 37 6.37 -8.65 -13.36
CA LYS A 37 7.59 -8.61 -12.58
C LYS A 37 7.72 -9.82 -11.67
N ALA A 38 8.94 -10.30 -11.50
CA ALA A 38 9.35 -11.24 -10.48
C ALA A 38 10.23 -10.50 -9.47
N GLU A 39 9.90 -10.61 -8.21
CA GLU A 39 10.65 -10.00 -7.10
C GLU A 39 11.12 -11.11 -6.17
N MET A 40 12.44 -11.20 -5.98
CA MET A 40 13.07 -12.17 -5.09
C MET A 40 13.68 -11.41 -3.92
N THR A 41 13.42 -11.85 -2.69
CA THR A 41 13.88 -11.17 -1.49
C THR A 41 14.57 -12.16 -0.56
N ILE A 42 15.82 -11.87 -0.22
CA ILE A 42 16.58 -12.55 0.82
C ILE A 42 16.78 -11.59 1.99
N GLY A 43 16.60 -12.07 3.23
CA GLY A 43 16.79 -11.21 4.40
C GLY A 43 16.39 -11.87 5.71
N ALA A 44 16.65 -11.15 6.79
CA ALA A 44 16.33 -11.55 8.15
C ALA A 44 15.97 -10.34 9.02
N THR A 45 15.40 -10.59 10.19
CA THR A 45 15.17 -9.59 11.24
C THR A 45 15.83 -10.03 12.54
N SER A 46 16.28 -9.03 13.30
CA SER A 46 16.82 -9.20 14.65
C SER A 46 15.97 -8.40 15.63
N TYR A 47 15.72 -8.94 16.79
CA TYR A 47 14.96 -8.33 17.85
C TYR A 47 15.87 -7.96 19.01
N SER A 48 15.71 -6.78 19.58
CA SER A 48 16.51 -6.31 20.71
C SER A 48 15.65 -5.58 21.75
N GLY A 49 16.23 -5.34 22.91
CA GLY A 49 15.60 -4.73 24.07
C GLY A 49 15.33 -5.72 25.19
N ASP A 50 14.82 -5.22 26.30
CA ASP A 50 14.53 -6.05 27.48
C ASP A 50 13.52 -7.15 27.12
N LYS A 51 13.70 -8.34 27.65
CA LYS A 51 12.82 -9.50 27.50
C LYS A 51 12.71 -10.09 26.10
N THR A 52 13.62 -9.77 25.17
CA THR A 52 13.72 -10.52 23.92
C THR A 52 13.95 -11.99 24.17
N ASP A 53 14.67 -12.35 25.26
CA ASP A 53 14.92 -13.74 25.68
C ASP A 53 13.64 -14.48 26.08
N GLU A 54 12.56 -13.75 26.40
CA GLU A 54 11.27 -14.32 26.78
C GLU A 54 10.30 -14.43 25.60
N LEU A 55 10.66 -13.90 24.41
CA LEU A 55 9.82 -14.00 23.23
C LEU A 55 9.63 -15.45 22.81
N ARG A 56 8.43 -15.92 22.88
CA ARG A 56 8.05 -17.28 22.47
C ARG A 56 6.98 -17.23 21.42
N ASP A 57 7.01 -18.17 20.50
CA ASP A 57 5.92 -18.38 19.57
C ASP A 57 4.71 -19.04 20.26
N LYS A 58 3.62 -19.29 19.50
CA LYS A 58 2.44 -19.99 20.01
C LYS A 58 2.73 -21.41 20.53
N ASP A 59 3.83 -21.99 20.08
CA ASP A 59 4.27 -23.36 20.41
C ASP A 59 5.34 -23.35 21.54
N GLY A 60 5.67 -22.15 22.08
CA GLY A 60 6.59 -21.97 23.20
C GLY A 60 8.07 -21.92 22.80
N ASN A 61 8.40 -21.91 21.50
CA ASN A 61 9.80 -21.83 21.05
C ASN A 61 10.33 -20.41 21.17
N TYR A 62 11.61 -20.27 21.52
CA TYR A 62 12.30 -18.98 21.54
C TYR A 62 12.35 -18.35 20.16
N VAL A 63 12.07 -17.05 20.12
CA VAL A 63 12.04 -16.28 18.88
C VAL A 63 12.89 -15.04 19.01
N GLY A 64 14.17 -15.25 19.12
CA GLY A 64 15.15 -14.19 19.02
C GLY A 64 15.27 -13.68 17.58
N ASP A 65 16.43 -13.84 17.00
CA ASP A 65 16.67 -13.51 15.61
C ASP A 65 15.91 -14.46 14.68
N THR A 66 15.36 -13.92 13.59
CA THR A 66 14.75 -14.80 12.60
C THR A 66 15.79 -15.43 11.68
N ALA A 67 15.52 -16.63 11.23
CA ALA A 67 16.34 -17.25 10.19
C ALA A 67 16.32 -16.40 8.91
N THR A 68 17.44 -16.40 8.19
CA THR A 68 17.50 -15.79 6.86
C THR A 68 16.54 -16.53 5.93
N THR A 69 15.64 -15.79 5.31
CA THR A 69 14.63 -16.33 4.38
C THR A 69 14.91 -15.88 2.96
N PHE A 70 14.57 -16.74 1.99
CA PHE A 70 14.57 -16.40 0.58
C PHE A 70 13.19 -16.63 -0.02
N SER A 71 12.52 -15.56 -0.38
CA SER A 71 11.12 -15.57 -0.79
C SER A 71 10.90 -14.79 -2.06
N TYR A 72 9.77 -15.06 -2.75
CA TYR A 72 9.46 -14.40 -4.00
C TYR A 72 8.01 -13.93 -4.10
N ARG A 73 7.79 -12.98 -5.00
CA ARG A 73 6.49 -12.59 -5.53
C ARG A 73 6.56 -12.46 -7.05
N THR A 74 5.63 -13.08 -7.75
CA THR A 74 5.42 -12.85 -9.18
C THR A 74 4.08 -12.16 -9.40
N THR A 75 4.08 -11.17 -10.26
CA THR A 75 2.89 -10.38 -10.65
C THR A 75 2.82 -10.31 -12.16
N LEU A 76 1.68 -10.67 -12.73
CA LEU A 76 1.35 -10.52 -14.14
C LEU A 76 0.16 -9.57 -14.28
N ASN A 77 0.27 -8.58 -15.13
CA ASN A 77 -0.77 -7.62 -15.43
C ASN A 77 -1.23 -7.80 -16.88
N LEU A 78 -2.50 -8.02 -17.06
CA LEU A 78 -3.18 -8.07 -18.35
C LEU A 78 -3.97 -6.76 -18.48
N ASN A 79 -3.54 -5.91 -19.41
CA ASN A 79 -4.16 -4.62 -19.69
C ASN A 79 -4.89 -4.73 -21.03
N THR A 80 -6.20 -4.88 -20.99
CA THR A 80 -7.05 -5.06 -22.17
C THR A 80 -7.83 -3.78 -22.43
N SER A 81 -7.76 -3.26 -23.65
CA SER A 81 -8.56 -2.13 -24.11
C SER A 81 -9.40 -2.55 -25.32
N PHE A 82 -10.68 -2.20 -25.29
CA PHE A 82 -11.63 -2.49 -26.38
C PHE A 82 -11.86 -1.29 -27.29
N THR A 83 -11.67 -0.08 -26.75
CA THR A 83 -11.93 1.17 -27.47
C THR A 83 -10.70 2.05 -27.65
N GLY A 84 -9.55 1.62 -27.14
CA GLY A 84 -8.30 2.40 -27.10
C GLY A 84 -8.26 3.48 -26.00
N LYS A 85 -9.39 3.73 -25.31
CA LYS A 85 -9.50 4.73 -24.21
C LYS A 85 -9.96 4.13 -22.89
N ASP A 86 -10.33 2.86 -22.87
CA ASP A 86 -10.80 2.09 -21.72
C ASP A 86 -9.72 1.11 -21.26
N LEU A 87 -9.93 0.49 -20.12
CA LEU A 87 -9.04 -0.54 -19.59
C LEU A 87 -9.84 -1.56 -18.77
N LEU A 88 -9.84 -2.82 -19.22
CA LEU A 88 -10.10 -3.96 -18.35
C LEU A 88 -8.76 -4.43 -17.77
N TYR A 89 -8.59 -4.21 -16.49
CA TYR A 89 -7.37 -4.59 -15.77
C TYR A 89 -7.55 -5.91 -15.07
N THR A 90 -6.69 -6.88 -15.37
CA THR A 90 -6.63 -8.16 -14.65
C THR A 90 -5.21 -8.36 -14.13
N ARG A 91 -5.08 -8.67 -12.84
CA ARG A 91 -3.81 -8.98 -12.21
C ARG A 91 -3.79 -10.38 -11.63
N LEU A 92 -2.80 -11.15 -12.05
CA LEU A 92 -2.48 -12.44 -11.47
C LEU A 92 -1.26 -12.30 -10.55
N ARG A 93 -1.29 -12.93 -9.39
CA ARG A 93 -0.20 -12.83 -8.41
C ARG A 93 -0.02 -14.11 -7.62
N THR A 94 1.26 -14.45 -7.37
CA THR A 94 1.64 -15.55 -6.51
C THR A 94 2.87 -15.19 -5.66
N GLY A 95 3.14 -15.96 -4.61
CA GLY A 95 4.32 -15.80 -3.76
C GLY A 95 4.30 -16.73 -2.56
N ASN A 96 5.45 -16.84 -1.89
CA ASN A 96 5.69 -17.76 -0.78
C ASN A 96 6.02 -17.08 0.56
N PHE A 97 5.68 -15.81 0.75
CA PHE A 97 5.87 -15.08 2.01
C PHE A 97 4.89 -15.52 3.12
N ASN A 98 4.64 -16.80 3.31
CA ASN A 98 3.55 -17.24 4.19
C ASN A 98 3.83 -17.07 5.68
N THR A 99 5.08 -17.25 6.11
CA THR A 99 5.48 -17.31 7.52
C THR A 99 6.73 -16.49 7.85
N ASN A 100 7.31 -15.75 6.91
CA ASN A 100 8.53 -15.01 7.19
C ASN A 100 8.27 -13.63 7.81
N ALA A 101 9.29 -13.02 8.38
CA ALA A 101 9.25 -11.74 9.08
C ALA A 101 8.71 -10.59 8.18
N PHE A 102 8.93 -10.68 6.88
CA PHE A 102 8.52 -9.65 5.89
C PHE A 102 7.11 -9.84 5.36
N SER A 103 6.35 -10.83 5.85
CA SER A 103 5.01 -11.14 5.36
C SER A 103 3.89 -10.30 5.99
N GLY A 104 4.18 -9.62 7.09
CA GLY A 104 3.17 -9.01 7.94
C GLY A 104 2.46 -10.00 8.87
N LYS A 105 2.98 -11.22 8.99
CA LYS A 105 2.53 -12.28 9.90
C LYS A 105 3.58 -12.67 10.95
N GLY A 106 4.76 -12.05 10.87
CA GLY A 106 5.82 -12.21 11.84
C GLY A 106 5.49 -11.50 13.18
N TYR A 107 6.47 -11.50 14.10
CA TYR A 107 6.30 -10.96 15.47
C TYR A 107 5.88 -9.50 15.50
N THR A 108 6.42 -8.67 14.62
CA THR A 108 6.10 -7.25 14.52
C THR A 108 4.87 -6.97 13.63
N GLY A 109 4.15 -8.03 13.27
CA GLY A 109 2.92 -7.94 12.51
C GLY A 109 3.10 -7.22 11.17
N LYS A 110 2.17 -6.36 10.85
CA LYS A 110 2.17 -5.63 9.57
C LYS A 110 3.24 -4.54 9.47
N GLN A 111 3.90 -4.18 10.54
CA GLN A 111 4.90 -3.11 10.50
C GLN A 111 6.17 -3.53 9.76
N SER A 112 6.57 -4.80 9.84
CA SER A 112 7.69 -5.36 9.06
C SER A 112 7.29 -5.84 7.65
N GLN A 113 6.02 -5.68 7.26
CA GLN A 113 5.57 -6.11 5.95
C GLN A 113 6.20 -5.27 4.85
N ILE A 114 6.92 -5.92 3.93
CA ILE A 114 7.45 -5.26 2.74
C ILE A 114 6.40 -5.22 1.61
N GLU A 115 6.50 -4.23 0.71
CA GLU A 115 5.59 -4.11 -0.43
C GLU A 115 5.69 -5.32 -1.36
N ALA A 116 6.88 -5.92 -1.49
CA ALA A 116 7.12 -7.11 -2.31
C ALA A 116 6.50 -8.40 -1.75
N SER A 117 5.94 -8.39 -0.54
CA SER A 117 5.40 -9.62 0.06
C SER A 117 4.08 -10.08 -0.58
N LYS A 118 3.94 -11.39 -0.74
CA LYS A 118 2.67 -12.06 -1.10
C LYS A 118 2.65 -13.44 -0.46
N SER A 119 1.62 -13.70 0.31
CA SER A 119 1.39 -14.98 0.98
C SER A 119 0.24 -15.73 0.30
N SER A 120 0.57 -16.58 -0.66
CA SER A 120 -0.41 -17.38 -1.41
C SER A 120 -0.04 -18.86 -1.50
N ALA A 121 0.98 -19.29 -0.75
CA ALA A 121 1.47 -20.69 -0.78
C ALA A 121 1.73 -21.20 -2.21
N ASN A 122 2.39 -20.38 -3.03
CA ASN A 122 2.68 -20.63 -4.45
C ASN A 122 1.44 -20.76 -5.36
N SER A 123 0.24 -20.52 -4.85
CA SER A 123 -0.98 -20.56 -5.68
C SER A 123 -1.11 -19.26 -6.46
N LEU A 124 -1.27 -19.38 -7.77
CA LEU A 124 -1.57 -18.23 -8.64
C LEU A 124 -3.04 -17.86 -8.49
N LYS A 125 -3.31 -16.59 -8.21
CA LYS A 125 -4.68 -16.11 -7.96
C LYS A 125 -4.95 -14.85 -8.76
N VAL A 126 -6.21 -14.67 -9.19
CA VAL A 126 -6.71 -13.37 -9.63
C VAL A 126 -6.71 -12.44 -8.42
N ASP A 127 -5.86 -11.43 -8.45
CA ASP A 127 -5.62 -10.53 -7.33
C ASP A 127 -6.36 -9.20 -7.53
N LYS A 128 -6.63 -8.82 -8.78
CA LYS A 128 -7.41 -7.64 -9.17
C LYS A 128 -8.19 -7.92 -10.44
N LEU A 129 -9.38 -7.34 -10.54
CA LEU A 129 -10.20 -7.35 -11.75
C LEU A 129 -11.16 -6.17 -11.72
N TRP A 130 -10.99 -5.22 -12.62
CA TRP A 130 -11.92 -4.09 -12.77
C TRP A 130 -11.88 -3.53 -14.18
N TYR A 131 -12.91 -2.76 -14.52
CA TYR A 131 -13.03 -2.01 -15.75
C TYR A 131 -13.04 -0.51 -15.45
N GLN A 132 -12.36 0.27 -16.28
CA GLN A 132 -12.39 1.72 -16.25
C GLN A 132 -12.58 2.30 -17.64
N PHE A 133 -13.33 3.39 -17.72
CA PHE A 133 -13.60 4.06 -18.98
C PHE A 133 -13.76 5.57 -18.75
N PRO A 134 -13.40 6.40 -19.75
CA PRO A 134 -13.64 7.84 -19.70
C PRO A 134 -15.14 8.16 -19.86
N LEU A 135 -15.60 9.16 -19.13
CA LEU A 135 -16.93 9.75 -19.30
C LEU A 135 -16.75 11.23 -19.62
N GLY A 136 -16.93 11.59 -20.90
CA GLY A 136 -16.50 12.89 -21.40
C GLY A 136 -14.99 13.06 -21.39
N ASN A 137 -14.51 14.29 -21.24
CA ASN A 137 -13.09 14.62 -21.29
C ASN A 137 -12.40 14.57 -19.92
N ASP A 138 -13.10 14.88 -18.84
CA ASP A 138 -12.50 15.15 -17.54
C ASP A 138 -12.77 14.05 -16.49
N PHE A 139 -13.74 13.17 -16.76
CA PHE A 139 -14.13 12.12 -15.83
C PHE A 139 -13.57 10.76 -16.23
N GLN A 140 -13.27 9.94 -15.21
CA GLN A 140 -12.94 8.53 -15.33
C GLN A 140 -13.82 7.74 -14.37
N VAL A 141 -14.50 6.72 -14.88
CA VAL A 141 -15.36 5.82 -14.10
C VAL A 141 -14.69 4.46 -13.92
N PHE A 142 -14.88 3.87 -12.76
CA PHE A 142 -14.31 2.59 -12.37
C PHE A 142 -15.39 1.68 -11.80
N ALA A 143 -15.36 0.40 -12.12
CA ALA A 143 -16.19 -0.62 -11.49
C ALA A 143 -15.53 -1.99 -11.58
N GLY A 144 -15.64 -2.79 -10.55
CA GLY A 144 -15.13 -4.17 -10.61
C GLY A 144 -15.34 -4.98 -9.35
N PRO A 145 -15.28 -6.30 -9.47
CA PRO A 145 -15.44 -7.22 -8.34
C PRO A 145 -14.21 -7.28 -7.42
N LEU A 146 -13.02 -6.89 -7.92
CA LEU A 146 -11.75 -6.95 -7.19
C LEU A 146 -10.95 -5.67 -7.40
N ILE A 147 -11.39 -4.59 -6.77
CA ILE A 147 -10.74 -3.27 -6.82
C ILE A 147 -10.45 -2.76 -5.40
N GLU A 148 -9.48 -1.87 -5.25
CA GLU A 148 -9.18 -1.16 -3.98
C GLU A 148 -9.44 0.33 -4.14
N ASN A 149 -9.85 1.01 -3.06
CA ASN A 149 -10.18 2.43 -3.07
C ASN A 149 -9.13 3.32 -3.75
N TYR A 150 -7.84 3.09 -3.48
CA TYR A 150 -6.79 3.96 -4.00
C TYR A 150 -6.51 3.82 -5.51
N TYR A 151 -7.03 2.79 -6.18
CA TYR A 151 -6.95 2.69 -7.66
C TYR A 151 -7.88 3.67 -8.38
N MET A 152 -8.90 4.16 -7.68
CA MET A 152 -9.92 5.07 -8.21
C MET A 152 -9.63 6.55 -7.92
N LEU A 153 -8.46 6.85 -7.34
CA LEU A 153 -8.05 8.23 -7.05
C LEU A 153 -7.59 8.95 -8.32
N ALA A 154 -7.94 10.22 -8.42
CA ALA A 154 -7.42 11.13 -9.46
C ALA A 154 -5.98 11.58 -9.17
N ALA A 155 -5.55 11.48 -7.91
CA ALA A 155 -4.26 11.98 -7.46
C ALA A 155 -3.58 11.00 -6.52
N THR A 156 -2.30 10.73 -6.77
CA THR A 156 -1.45 9.97 -5.83
C THR A 156 -1.09 10.85 -4.65
N PRO A 157 -1.31 10.43 -3.40
CA PRO A 157 -1.05 11.26 -2.22
C PRO A 157 0.44 11.48 -1.91
N GLY A 158 1.35 10.74 -2.53
CA GLY A 158 2.79 10.88 -2.34
C GLY A 158 3.58 10.22 -3.45
N VAL A 159 4.83 10.64 -3.63
CA VAL A 159 5.75 10.12 -4.67
C VAL A 159 6.84 9.23 -4.10
N TYR A 160 6.92 9.09 -2.78
CA TYR A 160 7.91 8.25 -2.13
C TYR A 160 7.81 6.79 -2.59
N LYS A 161 8.92 6.21 -2.99
CA LYS A 161 9.06 4.78 -3.31
C LYS A 161 9.55 4.06 -2.06
N HIS A 162 8.81 3.08 -1.59
CA HIS A 162 8.99 2.46 -0.29
C HIS A 162 9.39 0.97 -0.40
N VAL A 163 10.06 0.48 0.61
CA VAL A 163 10.30 -0.94 0.85
C VAL A 163 9.27 -1.49 1.83
N LEU A 164 9.14 -0.86 3.00
CA LEU A 164 8.10 -1.19 3.96
C LEU A 164 6.74 -0.68 3.49
N LYS A 165 5.75 -1.55 3.52
CA LYS A 165 4.40 -1.24 3.04
C LYS A 165 3.70 -0.11 3.83
N GLN A 166 4.10 0.11 5.07
CA GLN A 166 3.57 1.18 5.90
C GLN A 166 3.83 2.59 5.34
N PHE A 167 4.87 2.77 4.52
CA PHE A 167 5.20 4.04 3.87
C PHE A 167 4.54 4.25 2.51
N LYS A 168 3.64 3.35 2.11
CA LYS A 168 2.87 3.45 0.88
C LYS A 168 1.85 4.58 0.93
N LEU A 169 1.56 5.19 -0.22
CA LEU A 169 0.49 6.19 -0.41
C LEU A 169 0.57 7.39 0.53
N GLY A 170 1.79 7.85 0.84
CA GLY A 170 1.93 8.95 1.78
C GLY A 170 1.46 8.60 3.21
N GLY A 171 1.58 7.33 3.59
CA GLY A 171 1.07 6.73 4.82
C GLY A 171 -0.09 5.77 4.51
N TYR A 172 0.19 4.48 4.41
CA TYR A 172 -0.81 3.44 4.10
C TYR A 172 -1.68 3.14 5.32
N TYR A 173 -2.31 4.17 5.87
CA TYR A 173 -3.21 4.11 7.02
C TYR A 173 -4.28 5.19 6.89
N GLY A 174 -5.22 5.21 7.82
CA GLY A 174 -6.34 6.13 7.77
C GLY A 174 -7.19 5.94 6.51
N ALA A 175 -7.50 7.03 5.83
CA ALA A 175 -8.42 7.03 4.70
C ALA A 175 -7.99 6.11 3.55
N TYR A 176 -6.69 5.95 3.30
CA TYR A 176 -6.17 5.12 2.20
C TYR A 176 -6.02 3.64 2.51
N GLY A 177 -6.27 3.19 3.73
CA GLY A 177 -6.31 1.77 4.07
C GLY A 177 -7.31 1.05 3.18
N ALA A 178 -6.91 -0.12 2.63
CA ALA A 178 -7.62 -0.73 1.52
C ALA A 178 -8.05 -2.17 1.77
N SER A 179 -9.10 -2.57 1.05
CA SER A 179 -9.51 -3.96 0.86
C SER A 179 -9.75 -4.19 -0.62
N THR A 180 -9.33 -5.33 -1.15
CA THR A 180 -9.64 -5.73 -2.53
C THR A 180 -10.99 -6.42 -2.55
N SER A 181 -12.01 -5.78 -3.13
CA SER A 181 -13.39 -6.24 -3.04
C SER A 181 -14.26 -5.59 -4.13
N PRO A 182 -15.51 -5.96 -4.29
CA PRO A 182 -16.43 -5.27 -5.17
C PRO A 182 -16.50 -3.79 -4.87
N GLY A 183 -16.39 -2.98 -5.92
CA GLY A 183 -16.42 -1.52 -5.75
C GLY A 183 -16.57 -0.76 -7.05
N ALA A 184 -16.88 0.52 -6.91
CA ALA A 184 -17.01 1.47 -8.00
C ALA A 184 -16.58 2.88 -7.55
N GLY A 185 -16.25 3.72 -8.52
CA GLY A 185 -15.85 5.09 -8.24
C GLY A 185 -15.76 5.94 -9.50
N ILE A 186 -15.58 7.21 -9.26
CA ILE A 186 -15.40 8.23 -10.28
C ILE A 186 -14.31 9.20 -9.84
N ASN A 187 -13.52 9.64 -10.79
CA ASN A 187 -12.61 10.76 -10.57
C ASN A 187 -12.77 11.82 -11.67
N TRP A 188 -12.45 13.04 -11.29
CA TRP A 188 -12.48 14.21 -12.13
C TRP A 188 -11.17 14.98 -12.03
N ILE A 189 -10.68 15.47 -13.15
CA ILE A 189 -9.47 16.30 -13.25
C ILE A 189 -9.80 17.51 -14.09
N SER A 190 -9.64 18.72 -13.53
CA SER A 190 -9.85 19.96 -14.27
C SER A 190 -8.88 20.06 -15.44
N ASN A 191 -9.41 20.46 -16.62
CA ASN A 191 -8.59 20.64 -17.81
C ASN A 191 -7.61 19.48 -18.05
N ARG A 192 -8.11 18.25 -18.07
CA ARG A 192 -7.29 17.04 -18.20
C ARG A 192 -6.32 17.10 -19.37
N ASN A 193 -6.72 17.75 -20.46
CA ASN A 193 -5.94 17.91 -21.68
C ASN A 193 -5.00 19.14 -21.69
N ALA A 194 -4.96 19.94 -20.61
CA ALA A 194 -3.98 21.02 -20.48
C ALA A 194 -2.55 20.45 -20.32
N ASP A 195 -1.56 21.31 -20.45
CA ASP A 195 -0.14 20.92 -20.42
C ASP A 195 0.18 20.08 -19.18
N PHE A 196 1.09 19.13 -19.34
CA PHE A 196 1.46 18.17 -18.29
C PHE A 196 2.00 18.87 -17.03
N GLY A 197 2.70 20.00 -17.20
CA GLY A 197 3.27 20.79 -16.09
C GLY A 197 2.27 21.61 -15.28
N ASP A 198 1.05 21.82 -15.79
CA ASP A 198 0.07 22.68 -15.16
C ASP A 198 -0.51 22.10 -13.87
N ALA A 199 -0.73 22.97 -12.90
CA ALA A 199 -1.45 22.59 -11.69
C ALA A 199 -2.95 22.37 -12.00
N LYS A 200 -3.47 21.23 -11.54
CA LYS A 200 -4.86 20.82 -11.80
C LYS A 200 -5.58 20.50 -10.49
N LEU A 201 -6.86 20.86 -10.45
CA LEU A 201 -7.75 20.40 -9.39
C LEU A 201 -8.21 18.97 -9.73
N LYS A 202 -8.18 18.08 -8.75
CA LYS A 202 -8.47 16.66 -8.89
C LYS A 202 -9.40 16.24 -7.76
N ILE A 203 -10.51 15.59 -8.10
CA ILE A 203 -11.50 15.13 -7.13
C ILE A 203 -11.81 13.66 -7.41
N SER A 204 -11.95 12.86 -6.37
CA SER A 204 -12.30 11.45 -6.47
C SER A 204 -13.33 11.08 -5.42
N ALA A 205 -14.24 10.19 -5.78
CA ALA A 205 -15.17 9.56 -4.85
C ALA A 205 -15.34 8.09 -5.24
N ASN A 206 -15.25 7.19 -4.25
CA ASN A 206 -15.35 5.77 -4.51
C ASN A 206 -15.85 4.99 -3.29
N TYR A 207 -16.34 3.79 -3.55
CA TYR A 207 -16.84 2.87 -2.55
C TYR A 207 -16.37 1.45 -2.84
N VAL A 208 -16.00 0.72 -1.79
CA VAL A 208 -15.63 -0.69 -1.86
C VAL A 208 -16.30 -1.42 -0.70
N ALA A 209 -16.91 -2.59 -0.97
CA ALA A 209 -17.60 -3.42 0.02
C ALA A 209 -16.85 -4.75 0.21
N LYS A 210 -16.19 -4.96 1.36
CA LYS A 210 -15.38 -6.15 1.65
C LYS A 210 -16.19 -7.45 1.55
N ASN A 211 -17.44 -7.42 1.95
CA ASN A 211 -18.39 -8.54 1.88
C ASN A 211 -19.37 -8.42 0.71
N GLY A 212 -19.12 -7.51 -0.25
CA GLY A 212 -20.03 -7.21 -1.35
C GLY A 212 -20.34 -8.39 -2.29
N TYR A 213 -19.54 -9.45 -2.25
CA TYR A 213 -19.76 -10.68 -3.02
C TYR A 213 -20.64 -11.72 -2.32
N LYS A 214 -20.97 -11.51 -1.03
CA LYS A 214 -21.82 -12.43 -0.27
C LYS A 214 -23.29 -12.10 -0.47
N SER A 215 -24.10 -13.11 -0.68
CA SER A 215 -25.55 -12.96 -0.84
C SER A 215 -26.34 -12.92 0.47
N ASP A 216 -25.67 -13.18 1.60
CA ASP A 216 -26.31 -13.13 2.91
C ASP A 216 -26.65 -11.68 3.29
N PRO A 217 -27.94 -11.31 3.47
CA PRO A 217 -28.33 -9.95 3.80
C PRO A 217 -27.85 -9.51 5.21
N TYR A 218 -27.52 -10.46 6.10
CA TYR A 218 -27.02 -10.17 7.45
C TYR A 218 -25.49 -10.03 7.55
N ASP A 219 -24.72 -10.48 6.55
CA ASP A 219 -23.24 -10.42 6.55
C ASP A 219 -22.66 -10.05 5.17
N GLY A 220 -23.44 -9.48 4.28
CA GLY A 220 -22.95 -9.22 2.94
C GLY A 220 -23.71 -8.16 2.16
N GLY A 221 -23.53 -8.23 0.85
CA GLY A 221 -24.13 -7.31 -0.12
C GLY A 221 -23.34 -6.01 -0.29
N ILE A 222 -23.85 -5.15 -1.18
CA ILE A 222 -23.29 -3.84 -1.49
C ILE A 222 -24.16 -2.78 -0.82
N ALA A 223 -23.55 -1.80 -0.12
CA ALA A 223 -24.23 -0.69 0.55
C ALA A 223 -25.22 -1.08 1.66
N GLY A 224 -25.14 -2.30 2.19
CA GLY A 224 -25.90 -2.72 3.36
C GLY A 224 -25.16 -2.47 4.67
N ASP A 225 -25.85 -2.61 5.80
CA ASP A 225 -25.30 -2.34 7.15
C ASP A 225 -24.11 -3.24 7.50
N ASN A 226 -24.04 -4.43 6.93
CA ASN A 226 -23.00 -5.44 7.18
C ASN A 226 -22.09 -5.70 5.97
N SER A 227 -22.13 -4.84 4.96
CA SER A 227 -21.31 -4.97 3.75
C SER A 227 -19.82 -4.79 4.02
N LYS A 228 -19.45 -4.27 5.21
CA LYS A 228 -18.10 -3.84 5.55
C LYS A 228 -17.56 -2.89 4.49
N GLY A 229 -18.36 -1.86 4.22
CA GLY A 229 -18.12 -0.87 3.19
C GLY A 229 -17.09 0.17 3.61
N LYS A 230 -16.42 0.74 2.62
CA LYS A 230 -15.59 1.93 2.79
C LYS A 230 -15.87 2.92 1.67
N PHE A 231 -16.33 4.09 2.04
CA PHE A 231 -16.40 5.25 1.17
C PHE A 231 -15.12 6.06 1.32
N LEU A 232 -14.54 6.49 0.21
CA LEU A 232 -13.34 7.35 0.18
C LEU A 232 -13.57 8.49 -0.80
N THR A 233 -13.34 9.72 -0.36
CA THR A 233 -13.25 10.90 -1.22
C THR A 233 -11.91 11.60 -1.03
N GLN A 234 -11.39 12.20 -2.10
CA GLN A 234 -10.15 12.96 -2.09
C GLN A 234 -10.30 14.21 -2.94
N ILE A 235 -9.77 15.31 -2.45
CA ILE A 235 -9.51 16.53 -3.20
C ILE A 235 -8.01 16.77 -3.23
N ALA A 236 -7.46 17.13 -4.40
CA ALA A 236 -6.05 17.45 -4.55
C ALA A 236 -5.85 18.60 -5.53
N TYR A 237 -4.83 19.40 -5.30
CA TYR A 237 -4.41 20.46 -6.21
C TYR A 237 -2.90 20.41 -6.37
N GLY A 238 -2.44 20.49 -7.60
CA GLY A 238 -1.02 20.50 -7.90
C GLY A 238 -0.68 19.99 -9.29
N SER A 239 0.60 20.04 -9.58
CA SER A 239 1.25 19.57 -10.80
C SER A 239 2.03 18.27 -10.53
N PRO A 240 2.69 17.68 -11.52
CA PRO A 240 3.59 16.55 -11.26
C PRO A 240 4.75 16.87 -10.31
N GLN A 241 5.18 18.15 -10.23
CA GLN A 241 6.26 18.57 -9.34
C GLN A 241 5.84 18.71 -7.89
N TRP A 242 4.63 19.12 -7.62
CA TRP A 242 4.13 19.31 -6.26
C TRP A 242 2.63 19.10 -6.20
N GLN A 243 2.16 18.66 -5.09
CA GLN A 243 0.73 18.47 -4.86
C GLN A 243 0.43 18.54 -3.36
N VAL A 244 -0.74 19.10 -3.06
CA VAL A 244 -1.37 18.97 -1.76
C VAL A 244 -2.69 18.23 -1.92
N SER A 245 -3.05 17.39 -0.96
CA SER A 245 -4.29 16.64 -1.00
C SER A 245 -4.87 16.42 0.39
N ALA A 246 -6.20 16.37 0.44
CA ALA A 246 -6.97 15.99 1.60
C ALA A 246 -7.91 14.84 1.22
N ALA A 247 -8.02 13.85 2.09
CA ALA A 247 -8.91 12.72 1.90
C ALA A 247 -9.74 12.46 3.15
N TYR A 248 -10.99 12.06 2.92
CA TYR A 248 -11.91 11.61 3.95
C TYR A 248 -12.40 10.21 3.60
N ALA A 249 -12.48 9.33 4.57
CA ALA A 249 -13.13 8.04 4.42
C ALA A 249 -14.01 7.69 5.61
N TYR A 250 -15.13 7.06 5.30
CA TYR A 250 -15.97 6.38 6.27
C TYR A 250 -15.82 4.87 6.07
N SER A 251 -15.49 4.16 7.13
CA SER A 251 -15.32 2.71 7.12
C SER A 251 -16.31 2.06 8.07
N GLN A 252 -17.12 1.14 7.56
CA GLN A 252 -17.99 0.33 8.40
C GLN A 252 -17.17 -0.66 9.24
N LYS A 253 -17.74 -1.08 10.37
CA LYS A 253 -17.22 -2.12 11.25
C LYS A 253 -16.70 -3.33 10.48
N GLY A 254 -15.50 -3.75 10.80
CA GLY A 254 -14.84 -4.90 10.14
C GLY A 254 -14.18 -4.58 8.80
N MET A 255 -14.24 -3.33 8.34
CA MET A 255 -13.44 -2.84 7.23
C MET A 255 -12.03 -2.44 7.70
N THR A 256 -11.08 -2.44 6.78
CA THR A 256 -9.71 -2.02 7.07
C THR A 256 -9.65 -0.52 7.33
N VAL A 257 -9.20 -0.13 8.50
CA VAL A 257 -9.01 1.27 8.91
C VAL A 257 -7.58 1.76 8.74
N GLY A 258 -6.65 0.88 8.38
CA GLY A 258 -5.24 1.21 8.15
C GLY A 258 -4.50 0.06 7.52
N GLY A 259 -3.30 0.33 7.00
CA GLY A 259 -2.44 -0.68 6.36
C GLY A 259 -1.46 -1.33 7.32
N ALA A 260 -0.91 -0.56 8.24
CA ALA A 260 0.01 -0.97 9.29
C ALA A 260 -0.17 -0.06 10.50
N GLY A 261 0.23 -0.54 11.67
CA GLY A 261 0.12 0.20 12.92
C GLY A 261 0.33 -0.70 14.12
N THR A 262 0.20 -0.13 15.31
CA THR A 262 0.11 -0.89 16.55
C THR A 262 -1.22 -1.64 16.60
N ASN A 263 -1.33 -2.65 17.45
CA ASN A 263 -2.60 -3.38 17.62
C ASN A 263 -3.71 -2.46 18.13
N ALA A 264 -3.40 -1.58 19.07
CA ALA A 264 -4.33 -0.58 19.58
C ALA A 264 -4.70 0.43 18.48
N GLY A 265 -3.72 1.01 17.78
CA GLY A 265 -3.93 1.99 16.73
C GLY A 265 -4.78 1.50 15.57
N LEU A 266 -4.67 0.24 15.19
CA LEU A 266 -5.50 -0.37 14.16
C LEU A 266 -6.89 -0.75 14.65
N ASN A 267 -7.17 -0.62 15.95
CA ASN A 267 -8.37 -1.17 16.58
C ASN A 267 -8.63 -2.60 16.08
N SER A 268 -7.65 -3.48 16.30
CA SER A 268 -7.59 -4.82 15.71
C SER A 268 -8.80 -5.69 16.04
N LYS A 269 -9.54 -5.30 17.08
CA LYS A 269 -10.78 -5.95 17.49
C LYS A 269 -11.98 -5.57 16.61
N GLY A 270 -11.85 -4.49 15.79
CA GLY A 270 -12.81 -4.13 14.75
C GLY A 270 -14.24 -3.90 15.22
N TYR A 271 -14.40 -3.22 16.37
CA TYR A 271 -15.73 -3.08 17.01
C TYR A 271 -16.53 -1.89 16.50
N SER A 272 -15.93 -0.97 15.75
CA SER A 272 -16.60 0.28 15.37
C SER A 272 -16.45 0.70 13.92
N ASP A 273 -17.42 1.46 13.48
CA ASP A 273 -17.27 2.30 12.32
C ASP A 273 -16.21 3.36 12.61
N ALA A 274 -15.60 3.90 11.57
CA ALA A 274 -14.55 4.89 11.72
C ALA A 274 -14.65 5.99 10.68
N ASN A 275 -14.41 7.22 11.13
CA ASN A 275 -14.17 8.38 10.28
C ASN A 275 -12.67 8.62 10.20
N GLN A 276 -12.16 8.76 8.99
CA GLN A 276 -10.74 8.83 8.72
C GLN A 276 -10.44 10.07 7.88
N PHE A 277 -9.41 10.80 8.24
CA PHE A 277 -8.98 11.98 7.54
C PHE A 277 -7.49 11.95 7.31
N ASN A 278 -7.05 12.29 6.10
CA ASN A 278 -5.65 12.37 5.71
C ASN A 278 -5.32 13.71 5.08
N LEU A 279 -4.14 14.25 5.42
CA LEU A 279 -3.50 15.36 4.71
C LEU A 279 -2.17 14.87 4.15
N ASN A 280 -1.91 15.15 2.89
CA ASN A 280 -0.69 14.75 2.21
C ASN A 280 -0.17 15.89 1.33
N ALA A 281 1.14 15.96 1.21
CA ALA A 281 1.80 16.83 0.25
C ALA A 281 3.06 16.16 -0.28
N TYR A 282 3.44 16.51 -1.49
CA TYR A 282 4.75 16.16 -2.01
C TYR A 282 5.36 17.27 -2.86
N TYR A 283 6.67 17.24 -2.93
CA TYR A 283 7.47 17.98 -3.87
C TYR A 283 8.44 17.06 -4.57
N GLN A 284 8.59 17.20 -5.88
CA GLN A 284 9.52 16.44 -6.70
C GLN A 284 10.28 17.39 -7.62
N PRO A 285 11.62 17.50 -7.51
CA PRO A 285 12.43 18.31 -8.42
C PRO A 285 12.25 17.83 -9.87
N LEU A 286 12.32 18.74 -10.84
CA LEU A 286 12.32 18.41 -12.27
C LEU A 286 13.59 17.66 -12.68
N GLU A 287 14.70 18.04 -12.07
CA GLU A 287 16.02 17.48 -12.35
C GLU A 287 16.55 16.76 -11.10
N SER A 288 17.26 15.66 -11.32
CA SER A 288 17.98 14.98 -10.25
C SER A 288 19.14 15.85 -9.74
N GLY A 289 19.37 15.80 -8.43
CA GLY A 289 20.43 16.59 -7.80
C GLY A 289 20.50 16.33 -6.29
N TRP A 290 21.06 17.26 -5.55
CA TRP A 290 21.18 17.15 -4.09
C TRP A 290 19.82 17.24 -3.38
N MET A 291 18.82 17.91 -3.99
CA MET A 291 17.47 18.04 -3.46
C MET A 291 16.69 16.74 -3.70
N PRO A 292 16.20 16.07 -2.66
CA PRO A 292 15.35 14.91 -2.85
C PRO A 292 13.93 15.30 -3.28
N SER A 293 13.18 14.34 -3.81
CA SER A 293 11.73 14.42 -3.72
C SER A 293 11.31 14.18 -2.27
N ILE A 294 10.31 14.93 -1.82
CA ILE A 294 9.81 14.90 -0.44
C ILE A 294 8.35 14.52 -0.47
N SER A 295 7.95 13.54 0.32
CA SER A 295 6.53 13.20 0.55
C SER A 295 6.25 13.25 2.03
N VAL A 296 5.18 13.94 2.41
CA VAL A 296 4.70 14.02 3.79
C VAL A 296 3.24 13.59 3.86
N GLY A 297 2.88 12.94 4.95
CA GLY A 297 1.51 12.52 5.20
C GLY A 297 1.20 12.51 6.69
N TRP A 298 -0.02 12.88 7.01
CA TRP A 298 -0.61 12.78 8.34
C TRP A 298 -2.02 12.26 8.24
N SER A 299 -2.42 11.45 9.19
CA SER A 299 -3.75 10.87 9.27
C SER A 299 -4.30 10.85 10.68
N ILE A 300 -5.60 10.97 10.79
CA ILE A 300 -6.35 10.76 12.02
C ILE A 300 -7.55 9.85 11.75
N THR A 301 -7.79 8.91 12.64
CA THR A 301 -8.94 8.00 12.63
C THR A 301 -9.68 8.15 13.94
N SER A 302 -10.96 8.50 13.85
CA SER A 302 -11.87 8.56 14.99
C SER A 302 -12.85 7.41 14.90
N PHE A 303 -12.96 6.62 15.97
CA PHE A 303 -13.86 5.48 16.05
C PHE A 303 -15.20 5.90 16.64
N ASN A 304 -16.30 5.43 16.04
CA ASN A 304 -17.65 5.78 16.46
C ASN A 304 -18.11 4.90 17.64
N ASN A 305 -18.89 5.50 18.52
CA ASN A 305 -19.29 4.89 19.80
C ASN A 305 -20.56 4.00 19.71
N ASP A 306 -21.06 3.70 18.50
CA ASP A 306 -22.41 3.13 18.32
C ASP A 306 -22.46 1.61 18.40
N LEU A 307 -21.45 0.95 19.00
CA LEU A 307 -21.31 -0.48 18.88
C LEU A 307 -21.78 -1.28 20.06
N LYS A 308 -22.39 -2.40 19.72
CA LYS A 308 -22.51 -3.54 20.63
C LYS A 308 -21.17 -4.29 20.67
N ASN A 309 -20.53 -4.30 21.82
CA ASN A 309 -19.37 -5.16 22.04
C ASN A 309 -19.79 -6.65 22.11
N LYS A 310 -18.82 -7.55 22.26
CA LYS A 310 -19.09 -9.00 22.36
C LYS A 310 -20.05 -9.39 23.49
N ASN A 311 -20.18 -8.54 24.50
CA ASN A 311 -21.04 -8.76 25.67
C ASN A 311 -22.43 -8.11 25.52
N GLY A 312 -22.75 -7.55 24.35
CA GLY A 312 -24.04 -6.93 24.06
C GLY A 312 -24.21 -5.50 24.59
N SER A 313 -23.21 -4.93 25.29
CA SER A 313 -23.23 -3.53 25.74
C SER A 313 -22.99 -2.58 24.57
N THR A 314 -23.71 -1.46 24.55
CA THR A 314 -23.48 -0.38 23.59
C THR A 314 -22.50 0.64 24.12
N GLY A 315 -21.65 1.15 23.25
CA GLY A 315 -20.68 2.20 23.56
C GLY A 315 -19.28 1.69 23.88
N PHE A 316 -18.33 2.65 23.95
CA PHE A 316 -16.96 2.36 24.36
C PHE A 316 -16.89 1.96 25.83
N GLN A 317 -16.08 0.94 26.08
CA GLN A 317 -15.68 0.56 27.43
C GLN A 317 -14.37 1.27 27.82
N ASP A 318 -14.08 1.31 29.12
CA ASP A 318 -12.81 1.83 29.60
C ASP A 318 -11.64 1.07 28.97
N GLY A 319 -10.69 1.83 28.39
CA GLY A 319 -9.54 1.30 27.65
C GLY A 319 -9.78 1.05 26.16
N ASP A 320 -10.99 1.23 25.63
CA ASP A 320 -11.23 1.13 24.18
C ASP A 320 -10.61 2.33 23.44
N VAL A 321 -10.02 2.06 22.28
CA VAL A 321 -9.42 3.09 21.42
C VAL A 321 -10.50 3.95 20.79
N THR A 322 -10.45 5.25 21.04
CA THR A 322 -11.37 6.24 20.49
C THR A 322 -10.76 7.02 19.32
N GLN A 323 -9.42 7.12 19.29
CA GLN A 323 -8.71 7.83 18.23
C GLN A 323 -7.33 7.21 17.98
N SER A 324 -6.93 7.22 16.72
CA SER A 324 -5.58 6.85 16.26
C SER A 324 -5.05 7.90 15.30
N GLN A 325 -3.74 8.03 15.24
CA GLN A 325 -3.05 8.91 14.29
C GLN A 325 -1.88 8.18 13.65
N GLY A 326 -1.35 8.77 12.58
CA GLY A 326 -0.11 8.33 11.95
C GLY A 326 0.47 9.45 11.09
N TRP A 327 1.78 9.41 10.87
CA TRP A 327 2.45 10.37 10.00
C TRP A 327 3.70 9.75 9.39
N LEU A 328 4.18 10.33 8.30
CA LEU A 328 5.44 9.97 7.67
C LEU A 328 6.08 11.16 6.95
N VAL A 329 7.40 11.04 6.82
CA VAL A 329 8.23 11.82 5.89
C VAL A 329 9.06 10.83 5.08
N GLY A 330 8.98 10.91 3.75
CA GLY A 330 9.74 10.07 2.82
C GLY A 330 10.55 10.93 1.85
N LEU A 331 11.81 10.58 1.66
CA LEU A 331 12.78 11.26 0.83
C LEU A 331 13.34 10.30 -0.23
N ASN A 332 13.34 10.71 -1.50
CA ASN A 332 14.02 9.97 -2.55
C ASN A 332 14.98 10.88 -3.33
N TRP A 333 16.21 10.46 -3.46
CA TRP A 333 17.19 11.04 -4.37
C TRP A 333 17.28 10.20 -5.62
N GLN A 334 16.81 10.75 -6.72
CA GLN A 334 16.94 10.11 -8.03
C GLN A 334 18.35 10.32 -8.56
N ASP A 335 18.89 9.38 -9.31
CA ASP A 335 20.26 9.36 -9.85
C ASP A 335 21.34 9.50 -8.76
N ALA A 336 21.05 9.05 -7.54
CA ALA A 336 21.97 9.08 -6.42
C ALA A 336 23.22 8.26 -6.72
N PHE A 337 24.39 8.92 -6.67
CA PHE A 337 25.74 8.41 -6.98
C PHE A 337 25.93 7.92 -8.43
N MET A 338 24.91 7.36 -9.06
CA MET A 338 24.94 6.86 -10.44
C MET A 338 23.58 7.11 -11.10
N ARG A 339 23.61 7.45 -12.38
CA ARG A 339 22.40 7.66 -13.17
C ARG A 339 21.54 6.39 -13.21
N GLY A 340 20.23 6.55 -13.01
CA GLY A 340 19.27 5.45 -12.95
C GLY A 340 19.06 4.90 -11.54
N ASN A 341 20.00 5.10 -10.62
CA ASN A 341 19.90 4.61 -9.25
C ASN A 341 19.08 5.55 -8.36
N ARG A 342 18.60 5.06 -7.23
CA ARG A 342 17.83 5.85 -6.28
C ARG A 342 18.19 5.51 -4.84
N LEU A 343 18.40 6.53 -4.03
CA LEU A 343 18.47 6.42 -2.59
C LEU A 343 17.11 6.78 -2.00
N GLY A 344 16.62 6.01 -1.05
CA GLY A 344 15.37 6.27 -0.34
C GLY A 344 15.55 6.22 1.16
N PHE A 345 14.94 7.18 1.86
CA PHE A 345 14.87 7.23 3.31
C PHE A 345 13.46 7.61 3.72
N ALA A 346 12.91 6.94 4.71
CA ALA A 346 11.66 7.36 5.34
C ALA A 346 11.70 7.19 6.86
N ILE A 347 10.97 8.06 7.52
CA ILE A 347 10.68 7.99 8.95
C ILE A 347 9.20 8.31 9.18
N GLY A 348 8.59 7.66 10.14
CA GLY A 348 7.21 7.94 10.53
C GLY A 348 6.77 7.14 11.73
N GLN A 349 5.56 7.46 12.16
CA GLN A 349 4.82 6.65 13.10
C GLN A 349 3.65 6.01 12.35
N PRO A 350 3.67 4.69 12.12
CA PRO A 350 2.49 4.01 11.60
C PRO A 350 1.34 4.21 12.59
N GLN A 351 0.13 3.94 12.16
CA GLN A 351 -1.07 4.24 12.93
C GLN A 351 -0.98 3.71 14.37
N PHE A 352 -1.10 4.61 15.34
CA PHE A 352 -1.03 4.34 16.78
C PHE A 352 -2.18 5.02 17.50
N ALA A 353 -2.63 4.45 18.62
CA ALA A 353 -3.70 5.04 19.43
C ALA A 353 -3.21 6.33 20.10
N THR A 354 -4.01 7.38 20.01
CA THR A 354 -3.75 8.67 20.66
C THR A 354 -4.74 8.99 21.77
N ALA A 355 -5.91 8.36 21.76
CA ALA A 355 -6.88 8.49 22.82
C ALA A 355 -7.59 7.16 23.10
N LEU A 356 -7.85 6.92 24.37
CA LEU A 356 -8.62 5.78 24.90
C LEU A 356 -9.78 6.28 25.74
N LYS A 357 -10.83 5.48 25.83
CA LYS A 357 -11.94 5.76 26.75
C LYS A 357 -11.49 5.52 28.19
N ASN A 358 -11.52 6.57 29.02
CA ASN A 358 -11.27 6.52 30.49
C ASN A 358 -10.07 5.62 30.86
N GLN A 359 -8.91 5.85 30.29
CA GLN A 359 -7.76 5.02 30.61
C GLN A 359 -7.06 5.46 31.88
N GLY A 360 -6.54 4.44 32.62
CA GLY A 360 -5.62 4.58 33.73
C GLY A 360 -6.25 5.10 35.03
N LYS A 361 -5.42 5.17 36.08
CA LYS A 361 -5.80 5.70 37.36
C LYS A 361 -6.24 7.16 37.30
N ASP A 362 -5.72 7.91 36.33
CA ASP A 362 -5.96 9.34 36.17
C ASP A 362 -7.08 9.66 35.17
N LYS A 363 -7.68 8.65 34.54
CA LYS A 363 -8.80 8.80 33.59
C LYS A 363 -8.58 9.88 32.50
N THR A 364 -7.35 10.11 32.11
CA THR A 364 -6.97 11.18 31.15
C THR A 364 -7.36 10.88 29.72
N GLY A 365 -7.68 9.64 29.40
CA GLY A 365 -7.94 9.20 28.02
C GLY A 365 -6.68 9.13 27.14
N TYR A 366 -5.50 9.37 27.69
CA TYR A 366 -4.24 9.34 26.98
C TYR A 366 -3.75 7.91 26.73
N ALA A 367 -3.22 7.64 25.53
CA ALA A 367 -2.67 6.35 25.15
C ALA A 367 -1.13 6.43 25.05
N ASP A 368 -0.42 5.56 25.75
CA ASP A 368 1.05 5.40 25.59
C ASP A 368 1.36 4.35 24.51
N ASP A 369 0.99 4.68 23.27
CA ASP A 369 1.04 3.76 22.11
C ASP A 369 2.05 4.17 21.04
N GLY A 370 2.85 5.20 21.28
CA GLY A 370 3.80 5.74 20.31
C GLY A 370 4.88 4.73 19.88
N ASN A 371 5.21 4.74 18.60
CA ASN A 371 6.25 3.93 18.00
C ASN A 371 6.88 4.68 16.83
N TYR A 372 8.08 4.27 16.40
CA TYR A 372 8.73 4.83 15.22
C TYR A 372 9.11 3.72 14.25
N ALA A 373 9.03 4.05 12.98
CA ALA A 373 9.52 3.19 11.90
C ALA A 373 10.44 4.03 11.00
N MET A 374 11.54 3.42 10.59
CA MET A 374 12.50 4.03 9.67
C MET A 374 12.90 3.00 8.62
N GLU A 375 13.17 3.46 7.41
CA GLU A 375 13.79 2.63 6.37
C GLU A 375 14.81 3.44 5.58
N LEU A 376 15.85 2.75 5.15
CA LEU A 376 16.87 3.24 4.23
C LEU A 376 17.12 2.17 3.19
N TYR A 377 17.10 2.54 1.92
CA TYR A 377 17.39 1.61 0.84
C TYR A 377 18.10 2.30 -0.33
N TYR A 378 18.73 1.49 -1.14
CA TYR A 378 19.35 1.92 -2.38
C TYR A 378 18.89 1.02 -3.53
N ASP A 379 18.25 1.61 -4.55
CA ASP A 379 17.92 0.91 -5.79
C ASP A 379 19.11 1.00 -6.74
N PHE A 380 19.77 -0.11 -6.95
CA PHE A 380 20.83 -0.26 -7.93
C PHE A 380 20.23 -0.80 -9.23
N GLN A 381 20.16 0.02 -10.27
CA GLN A 381 19.67 -0.35 -11.59
C GLN A 381 20.77 -1.05 -12.37
N VAL A 382 20.72 -2.38 -12.43
CA VAL A 382 21.70 -3.21 -13.16
C VAL A 382 21.46 -3.12 -14.66
N THR A 383 20.19 -3.18 -15.08
CA THR A 383 19.71 -2.97 -16.45
C THR A 383 18.34 -2.28 -16.38
N ASP A 384 17.76 -1.93 -17.52
CA ASP A 384 16.40 -1.37 -17.59
C ASP A 384 15.34 -2.32 -16.96
N ASN A 385 15.62 -3.61 -16.97
CA ASN A 385 14.71 -4.66 -16.51
C ASN A 385 15.10 -5.27 -15.14
N ILE A 386 16.31 -5.01 -14.64
CA ILE A 386 16.83 -5.64 -13.41
C ILE A 386 17.26 -4.56 -12.42
N THR A 387 16.67 -4.58 -11.24
CA THR A 387 17.03 -3.70 -10.11
C THR A 387 17.35 -4.54 -8.89
N VAL A 388 18.46 -4.24 -8.22
CA VAL A 388 18.84 -4.83 -6.92
C VAL A 388 18.69 -3.77 -5.85
N THR A 389 17.93 -4.07 -4.79
CA THR A 389 17.59 -3.13 -3.72
C THR A 389 18.05 -3.69 -2.36
N PRO A 390 19.27 -3.43 -1.90
CA PRO A 390 19.59 -3.55 -0.49
C PRO A 390 18.78 -2.55 0.34
N ALA A 391 18.27 -3.01 1.47
CA ALA A 391 17.47 -2.19 2.37
C ALA A 391 17.66 -2.62 3.82
N VAL A 392 17.59 -1.64 4.71
CA VAL A 392 17.53 -1.82 6.15
C VAL A 392 16.36 -1.04 6.72
N PHE A 393 15.74 -1.55 7.78
CA PHE A 393 14.69 -0.85 8.49
C PHE A 393 14.80 -1.07 10.00
N TYR A 394 14.28 -0.10 10.74
CA TYR A 394 14.23 -0.14 12.19
C TYR A 394 12.82 0.18 12.66
N LEU A 395 12.30 -0.63 13.59
CA LEU A 395 11.00 -0.44 14.24
C LEU A 395 11.23 -0.32 15.74
N SER A 396 10.91 0.85 16.29
CA SER A 396 10.92 1.12 17.74
C SER A 396 9.52 0.86 18.30
N ARG A 397 9.42 0.09 19.38
CA ARG A 397 8.15 -0.21 20.06
C ARG A 397 6.99 -0.59 19.09
N PRO A 398 7.17 -1.59 18.23
CA PRO A 398 6.17 -1.92 17.20
C PRO A 398 4.80 -2.31 17.78
N PHE A 399 4.75 -2.69 19.04
CA PHE A 399 3.50 -2.99 19.76
C PHE A 399 2.91 -1.78 20.50
N GLY A 400 3.59 -0.61 20.49
CA GLY A 400 3.14 0.58 21.18
C GLY A 400 2.95 0.34 22.69
N GLN A 401 1.79 0.68 23.25
CA GLN A 401 1.46 0.46 24.65
C GLN A 401 1.56 -1.00 25.09
N GLU A 402 1.40 -1.95 24.19
CA GLU A 402 1.54 -3.37 24.47
C GLU A 402 2.99 -3.85 24.53
N THR A 403 3.96 -2.98 24.19
CA THR A 403 5.39 -3.32 24.28
C THR A 403 5.76 -3.65 25.70
N GLY A 404 5.18 -3.01 26.68
CA GLY A 404 5.43 -3.22 28.09
C GLY A 404 4.61 -4.31 28.77
N SER A 405 3.47 -4.68 28.19
CA SER A 405 2.73 -5.86 28.62
C SER A 405 3.19 -7.02 27.78
N SER A 406 3.64 -8.08 28.42
CA SER A 406 4.05 -9.25 27.67
C SER A 406 3.13 -9.53 26.49
N TYR A 407 3.63 -9.34 25.31
CA TYR A 407 3.04 -9.96 24.15
C TYR A 407 3.17 -11.48 24.33
N LYS A 408 2.23 -12.05 25.10
CA LYS A 408 2.05 -13.46 25.51
C LYS A 408 2.78 -13.97 26.76
N THR A 409 3.50 -13.19 27.51
CA THR A 409 4.26 -13.71 28.68
C THR A 409 3.85 -13.19 30.06
N GLY A 410 2.84 -12.31 30.18
CA GLY A 410 2.26 -11.95 31.50
C GLY A 410 3.10 -11.01 32.40
N GLY A 411 4.16 -10.37 31.89
CA GLY A 411 5.04 -9.50 32.69
C GLY A 411 4.95 -8.01 32.34
N LYS A 412 5.11 -7.12 33.32
CA LYS A 412 5.29 -5.68 33.12
C LYS A 412 6.60 -5.45 32.36
N GLY A 413 6.50 -4.85 31.21
CA GLY A 413 7.40 -5.01 30.26
C GLY A 413 8.50 -4.06 29.91
N ALA A 414 9.02 -4.21 28.73
CA ALA A 414 10.16 -3.53 28.21
C ALA A 414 9.70 -2.43 27.26
N ASP A 415 9.88 -1.19 27.62
CA ASP A 415 9.68 -0.04 26.74
C ASP A 415 10.70 0.02 25.59
N THR A 416 11.65 -0.91 25.59
CA THR A 416 12.82 -0.90 24.70
C THR A 416 12.76 -1.90 23.56
N PHE A 417 11.71 -2.73 23.44
CA PHE A 417 11.61 -3.69 22.34
C PHE A 417 11.70 -3.02 20.98
N SER A 418 12.61 -3.52 20.15
CA SER A 418 12.83 -2.98 18.81
C SER A 418 13.14 -4.10 17.82
N THR A 419 13.02 -3.79 16.54
CA THR A 419 13.32 -4.70 15.44
C THR A 419 14.22 -4.01 14.43
N LEU A 420 15.34 -4.64 14.11
CA LEU A 420 16.19 -4.29 12.98
C LEU A 420 15.96 -5.33 11.89
N GLY A 421 15.63 -4.91 10.67
CA GLY A 421 15.51 -5.78 9.51
C GLY A 421 16.50 -5.42 8.42
N GLY A 422 17.07 -6.43 7.77
CA GLY A 422 17.93 -6.27 6.61
C GLY A 422 17.50 -7.19 5.48
N LEU A 423 17.51 -6.69 4.25
CA LEU A 423 17.14 -7.48 3.08
C LEU A 423 17.83 -6.99 1.80
N VAL A 424 17.90 -7.89 0.83
CA VAL A 424 18.21 -7.56 -0.56
C VAL A 424 17.07 -8.07 -1.43
N LYS A 425 16.45 -7.18 -2.18
CA LYS A 425 15.39 -7.50 -3.14
C LYS A 425 15.92 -7.35 -4.55
N THR A 426 15.77 -8.37 -5.38
CA THR A 426 16.02 -8.30 -6.82
C THR A 426 14.69 -8.28 -7.55
N THR A 427 14.50 -7.31 -8.43
CA THR A 427 13.29 -7.13 -9.24
C THR A 427 13.64 -7.32 -10.71
N PHE A 428 12.95 -8.25 -11.36
CA PHE A 428 12.96 -8.47 -12.81
C PHE A 428 11.65 -7.96 -13.39
N LYS A 429 11.71 -7.08 -14.41
CA LYS A 429 10.53 -6.56 -15.12
C LYS A 429 10.53 -7.08 -16.55
N PHE A 430 9.37 -7.40 -17.07
CA PHE A 430 9.18 -7.88 -18.44
C PHE A 430 7.79 -7.52 -18.98
#